data_240336360f7f870eaeb0486734dd2ad8
#
_entry.id   240336360f7f870eaeb0486734dd2ad8
#
_cell.length_a   1.000
_cell.length_b   1.000
_cell.length_c   1.000
_cell.angle_alpha   90.00
_cell.angle_beta   90.00
_cell.angle_gamma   90.00
#
_symmetry.space_group_name_H-M   'P 1'
#
loop_
_entity.id
_entity.type
_entity.pdbx_description
1 polymer ?
#
loop_
_entity_poly.entity_id
_entity_poly.type
_entity_poly.pdbx_seq_one_letter_code
_entity_poly.pdbx_strand_id
1 'polypeptide(L)'
;MPIWSFRILATLSLLPLIRAYDPFDYREEYNLANLEPEPEVFITLSARVLKGGRNGLAERRVQLNWFNIDVGPDSTQNHTLYLLRRPAGLFRIDEDAVYKKDLGFNSDGQVTTHLIFPRVIFNKSHMHDECMEYWVALVRVEYLTNGVRQRTMVAQNCFKAQPFWMWKNKHSLKHLTLRQMMIPGTHNSGMYSFYNPRALRVMADFKYTQEEDIFNQLAYGIRCLDLRISASGPVDNPKYRIAHDVLSGDASVVEVLQQVKDFIRATNEIVILDFHRFPNGFDNEHSHQRFLEFLRVELGETVVPYNSALDRPLSHIWQMDDGKGRIVICYNARLFSVNQSLHLGVRHLWADTNNQKSLKTYFDKKVCEAEKYGLYYFHAAMAELTPNVVNIIFEGHKGGLRKMADETNPLVARWFRREFRTCANIVATDFFLGADIVSVAISSNIERSKLYRTN
;
A
#
# COMPACT_ATOMS: atom_id res chain seq x y z
N MET A 1 22.13 -50.59 62.89
CA MET A 1 20.85 -51.23 62.57
C MET A 1 19.97 -50.27 61.83
N PRO A 2 19.26 -50.72 60.78
CA PRO A 2 19.86 -50.72 59.45
C PRO A 2 19.41 -49.48 58.58
N ILE A 3 20.24 -49.17 57.63
CA ILE A 3 20.16 -48.12 56.59
C ILE A 3 19.16 -48.59 55.57
N TRP A 4 18.18 -47.74 55.19
CA TRP A 4 17.34 -47.92 54.00
C TRP A 4 17.72 -46.85 53.01
N SER A 5 18.38 -47.30 51.94
CA SER A 5 18.66 -46.52 50.77
C SER A 5 17.42 -46.47 49.85
N PHE A 6 16.87 -45.29 49.58
CA PHE A 6 15.87 -45.07 48.56
C PHE A 6 16.59 -44.78 47.22
N ARG A 7 16.49 -45.69 46.28
CA ARG A 7 16.77 -45.48 44.89
C ARG A 7 15.61 -44.70 44.28
N ILE A 8 15.86 -43.47 43.85
CA ILE A 8 14.95 -42.71 43.01
C ILE A 8 15.19 -43.16 41.57
N LEU A 9 14.22 -43.88 41.02
CA LEU A 9 14.11 -44.13 39.58
C LEU A 9 13.67 -42.84 38.91
N ALA A 10 14.58 -42.20 38.17
CA ALA A 10 14.24 -41.11 37.28
C ALA A 10 13.61 -41.71 36.03
N THR A 11 12.29 -41.64 35.91
CA THR A 11 11.60 -41.87 34.66
C THR A 11 11.79 -40.61 33.75
N LEU A 12 12.71 -40.72 32.82
CA LEU A 12 12.82 -39.79 31.69
C LEU A 12 11.54 -39.95 30.86
N SER A 13 10.58 -39.07 31.04
CA SER A 13 9.49 -38.87 30.11
C SER A 13 10.05 -38.21 28.84
N LEU A 14 10.14 -38.99 27.77
CA LEU A 14 10.31 -38.50 26.41
C LEU A 14 9.10 -37.62 26.06
N LEU A 15 9.23 -36.32 26.27
CA LEU A 15 8.39 -35.33 25.61
C LEU A 15 8.80 -35.33 24.11
N PRO A 16 7.88 -35.55 23.19
CA PRO A 16 8.21 -35.35 21.78
C PRO A 16 8.57 -33.87 21.62
N LEU A 17 9.79 -33.61 21.15
CA LEU A 17 10.18 -32.33 20.58
C LEU A 17 9.16 -32.00 19.48
N ILE A 18 8.16 -31.22 19.82
CA ILE A 18 7.36 -30.51 18.82
C ILE A 18 8.38 -29.56 18.16
N ARG A 19 8.96 -29.99 17.04
CA ARG A 19 9.63 -29.07 16.14
C ARG A 19 8.63 -27.99 15.84
N ALA A 20 8.90 -26.77 16.29
CA ALA A 20 8.18 -25.60 15.86
C ALA A 20 8.22 -25.63 14.32
N TYR A 21 7.06 -25.78 13.72
CA TYR A 21 6.90 -25.72 12.27
C TYR A 21 7.32 -24.31 11.86
N ASP A 22 8.49 -24.19 11.25
CA ASP A 22 8.92 -22.96 10.60
C ASP A 22 8.30 -22.96 9.20
N PRO A 23 7.25 -22.16 8.94
CA PRO A 23 6.61 -22.11 7.64
C PRO A 23 7.54 -21.53 6.55
N PHE A 24 8.75 -21.11 6.90
CA PHE A 24 9.74 -20.53 5.99
C PHE A 24 10.90 -21.49 5.67
N ASP A 25 10.95 -22.70 6.25
CA ASP A 25 12.08 -23.65 6.06
C ASP A 25 12.02 -24.42 4.72
N TYR A 26 11.01 -24.18 3.89
CA TYR A 26 10.89 -24.74 2.54
C TYR A 26 11.04 -23.70 1.45
N ARG A 27 12.12 -22.92 1.50
CA ARG A 27 12.64 -22.28 0.31
C ARG A 27 13.55 -23.27 -0.44
N GLU A 28 13.01 -24.28 -1.09
CA GLU A 28 13.63 -24.69 -2.34
C GLU A 28 13.67 -23.42 -3.20
N GLU A 29 14.86 -23.03 -3.58
CA GLU A 29 15.15 -21.95 -4.52
C GLU A 29 14.38 -22.21 -5.83
N TYR A 30 13.08 -21.94 -5.85
CA TYR A 30 12.44 -21.58 -7.09
C TYR A 30 13.09 -20.28 -7.51
N ASN A 31 14.02 -20.44 -8.42
CA ASN A 31 14.90 -19.37 -8.90
C ASN A 31 14.05 -18.39 -9.73
N LEU A 32 13.20 -17.58 -9.03
CA LEU A 32 12.50 -16.44 -9.60
C LEU A 32 13.47 -15.39 -10.16
N ALA A 33 14.77 -15.54 -9.82
CA ALA A 33 15.85 -14.71 -10.36
C ALA A 33 16.16 -14.97 -11.84
N ASN A 34 15.67 -16.06 -12.44
CA ASN A 34 15.98 -16.44 -13.82
C ASN A 34 14.86 -16.14 -14.83
N LEU A 35 13.76 -15.53 -14.41
CA LEU A 35 12.81 -14.99 -15.37
C LEU A 35 13.30 -13.60 -15.79
N GLU A 36 13.69 -13.44 -17.04
CA GLU A 36 13.90 -12.13 -17.65
C GLU A 36 12.67 -11.27 -17.34
N PRO A 37 12.86 -10.13 -16.68
CA PRO A 37 11.72 -9.31 -16.28
C PRO A 37 11.01 -8.78 -17.51
N GLU A 38 9.73 -9.12 -17.66
CA GLU A 38 8.88 -8.68 -18.76
C GLU A 38 8.79 -7.14 -18.82
N PRO A 39 8.73 -6.57 -20.03
CA PRO A 39 8.48 -5.15 -20.21
C PRO A 39 7.16 -4.70 -19.56
N GLU A 40 7.22 -3.68 -18.73
CA GLU A 40 6.04 -3.16 -18.04
C GLU A 40 5.82 -1.68 -18.33
N VAL A 41 4.55 -1.32 -18.52
CA VAL A 41 4.09 0.07 -18.62
C VAL A 41 2.87 0.30 -17.75
N PHE A 42 2.80 1.44 -17.07
CA PHE A 42 1.65 1.78 -16.25
C PHE A 42 1.48 3.29 -16.10
N ILE A 43 0.30 3.69 -15.64
CA ILE A 43 -0.09 5.08 -15.45
C ILE A 43 -0.15 5.37 -13.95
N THR A 44 0.44 6.49 -13.54
CA THR A 44 0.30 7.09 -12.21
C THR A 44 -0.17 8.54 -12.30
N LEU A 45 -0.50 9.14 -11.18
CA LEU A 45 -0.92 10.53 -11.11
C LEU A 45 0.05 11.34 -10.25
N SER A 46 0.51 12.46 -10.79
CA SER A 46 1.37 13.38 -10.06
C SER A 46 0.64 14.01 -8.87
N ALA A 47 1.30 14.02 -7.72
CA ALA A 47 0.82 14.68 -6.52
C ALA A 47 1.10 16.19 -6.51
N ARG A 48 1.82 16.73 -7.49
CA ARG A 48 2.25 18.14 -7.51
C ARG A 48 1.08 19.10 -7.69
N VAL A 49 1.23 20.27 -7.06
CA VAL A 49 0.34 21.42 -7.23
C VAL A 49 1.01 22.42 -8.17
N LEU A 50 0.23 23.06 -9.05
CA LEU A 50 0.72 24.15 -9.91
C LEU A 50 1.29 25.32 -9.07
N LYS A 51 2.39 25.91 -9.58
CA LYS A 51 2.82 27.23 -9.13
C LYS A 51 1.70 28.25 -9.39
N GLY A 52 1.11 28.77 -8.32
CA GLY A 52 0.01 29.73 -8.40
C GLY A 52 -1.40 29.14 -8.26
N GLY A 53 -1.55 27.83 -8.18
CA GLY A 53 -2.82 27.17 -7.85
C GLY A 53 -3.33 27.66 -6.49
N ARG A 54 -4.47 28.34 -6.48
CA ARG A 54 -5.04 28.96 -5.26
C ARG A 54 -5.52 27.97 -4.22
N ASN A 55 -5.52 26.68 -4.52
CA ASN A 55 -6.37 25.69 -3.84
C ASN A 55 -5.61 24.55 -3.15
N GLY A 56 -4.28 24.45 -3.28
CA GLY A 56 -3.49 23.37 -2.64
C GLY A 56 -3.83 21.95 -3.11
N LEU A 57 -4.71 21.76 -4.08
CA LEU A 57 -5.06 20.48 -4.66
C LEU A 57 -4.08 20.10 -5.76
N ALA A 58 -3.74 18.81 -5.86
CA ALA A 58 -2.93 18.29 -6.95
C ALA A 58 -3.63 18.50 -8.30
N GLU A 59 -2.84 18.81 -9.33
CA GLU A 59 -3.34 18.86 -10.71
C GLU A 59 -3.70 17.49 -11.25
N ARG A 60 -3.17 16.41 -10.65
CA ARG A 60 -3.39 15.03 -11.08
C ARG A 60 -2.96 14.83 -12.54
N ARG A 61 -1.78 15.36 -12.91
CA ARG A 61 -1.20 15.12 -14.23
C ARG A 61 -0.91 13.64 -14.42
N VAL A 62 -1.27 13.14 -15.58
CA VAL A 62 -1.02 11.76 -15.96
C VAL A 62 0.48 11.56 -16.14
N GLN A 63 1.03 10.54 -15.49
CA GLN A 63 2.42 10.12 -15.59
C GLN A 63 2.48 8.75 -16.25
N LEU A 64 3.36 8.61 -17.26
CA LEU A 64 3.66 7.35 -17.90
C LEU A 64 4.94 6.79 -17.33
N ASN A 65 4.90 5.54 -16.92
CA ASN A 65 6.03 4.81 -16.36
C ASN A 65 6.34 3.59 -17.22
N TRP A 66 7.62 3.25 -17.34
CA TRP A 66 8.07 2.06 -18.06
C TRP A 66 9.26 1.43 -17.35
N PHE A 67 9.31 0.08 -17.34
CA PHE A 67 10.38 -0.70 -16.74
C PHE A 67 10.73 -1.89 -17.63
N ASN A 68 11.99 -2.33 -17.55
CA ASN A 68 12.50 -3.54 -18.19
C ASN A 68 12.36 -3.54 -19.72
N ILE A 69 12.48 -2.37 -20.35
CA ILE A 69 12.44 -2.31 -21.82
C ILE A 69 13.78 -2.77 -22.35
N ASP A 70 13.75 -3.80 -23.20
CA ASP A 70 14.94 -4.23 -23.93
C ASP A 70 15.26 -3.19 -25.00
N VAL A 71 16.29 -2.41 -24.73
CA VAL A 71 16.79 -1.35 -25.63
C VAL A 71 18.08 -1.77 -26.34
N GLY A 72 18.25 -3.04 -26.64
CA GLY A 72 19.42 -3.67 -27.27
C GLY A 72 20.51 -2.77 -27.88
N PRO A 73 21.74 -3.23 -28.03
CA PRO A 73 22.84 -2.40 -28.53
C PRO A 73 22.66 -1.94 -29.99
N ASP A 74 21.77 -2.60 -30.73
CA ASP A 74 21.49 -2.27 -32.13
C ASP A 74 20.38 -1.22 -32.23
N SER A 75 20.75 -0.04 -32.68
CA SER A 75 19.90 1.15 -32.89
C SER A 75 18.75 0.98 -33.89
N THR A 76 18.45 -0.22 -34.35
CA THR A 76 17.39 -0.54 -35.33
C THR A 76 16.01 -0.68 -34.67
N GLN A 77 15.96 -0.85 -33.34
CA GLN A 77 14.69 -1.00 -32.60
C GLN A 77 14.38 0.28 -31.82
N ASN A 78 13.28 0.91 -32.16
CA ASN A 78 12.77 2.07 -31.44
C ASN A 78 11.53 1.71 -30.65
N HIS A 79 11.53 2.07 -29.35
CA HIS A 79 10.37 1.92 -28.48
C HIS A 79 9.65 3.25 -28.30
N THR A 80 8.34 3.25 -28.48
CA THR A 80 7.50 4.43 -28.30
C THR A 80 6.35 4.13 -27.34
N LEU A 81 6.15 4.99 -26.33
CA LEU A 81 4.97 5.01 -25.49
C LEU A 81 3.88 5.86 -26.13
N TYR A 82 2.67 5.33 -26.11
CA TYR A 82 1.46 6.01 -26.53
C TYR A 82 0.49 6.10 -25.37
N LEU A 83 -0.06 7.29 -25.11
CA LEU A 83 -1.18 7.47 -24.20
C LEU A 83 -2.46 7.66 -25.03
N LEU A 84 -3.49 6.88 -24.70
CA LEU A 84 -4.72 6.80 -25.47
C LEU A 84 -5.93 6.92 -24.52
N ARG A 85 -7.11 7.26 -25.08
CA ARG A 85 -8.39 7.26 -24.34
C ARG A 85 -9.20 5.96 -24.50
N ARG A 86 -8.65 4.97 -25.18
CA ARG A 86 -9.23 3.64 -25.42
C ARG A 86 -8.12 2.60 -25.59
N PRO A 87 -8.41 1.31 -25.51
CA PRO A 87 -7.43 0.26 -25.76
C PRO A 87 -6.76 0.45 -27.12
N ALA A 88 -5.45 0.24 -27.18
CA ALA A 88 -4.67 0.45 -28.38
C ALA A 88 -4.99 -0.56 -29.48
N GLY A 89 -5.21 -0.06 -30.70
CA GLY A 89 -5.11 -0.83 -31.93
C GLY A 89 -3.90 -0.36 -32.73
N LEU A 90 -3.03 -1.27 -33.15
CA LEU A 90 -1.77 -0.91 -33.84
C LEU A 90 -2.00 -0.11 -35.14
N PHE A 91 -3.11 -0.37 -35.83
CA PHE A 91 -3.39 0.23 -37.12
C PHE A 91 -3.57 1.77 -37.09
N ARG A 92 -4.20 2.26 -35.99
CA ARG A 92 -4.51 3.69 -35.83
C ARG A 92 -3.85 4.34 -34.63
N ILE A 93 -2.83 3.71 -34.05
CA ILE A 93 -2.25 4.14 -32.77
C ILE A 93 -1.69 5.57 -32.81
N ASP A 94 -1.13 5.99 -33.92
CA ASP A 94 -0.60 7.36 -34.08
C ASP A 94 -1.72 8.41 -34.12
N GLU A 95 -2.89 8.07 -34.70
CA GLU A 95 -4.06 8.97 -34.81
C GLU A 95 -4.85 9.04 -33.48
N ASP A 96 -4.93 7.91 -32.78
CA ASP A 96 -5.68 7.77 -31.52
C ASP A 96 -4.90 8.28 -30.30
N ALA A 97 -3.58 8.51 -30.44
CA ALA A 97 -2.72 8.93 -29.35
C ALA A 97 -2.96 10.40 -28.95
N VAL A 98 -3.25 10.62 -27.65
CA VAL A 98 -3.34 11.96 -27.06
C VAL A 98 -1.98 12.46 -26.54
N TYR A 99 -1.01 11.56 -26.40
CA TYR A 99 0.38 11.86 -26.09
C TYR A 99 1.29 10.73 -26.58
N LYS A 100 2.51 11.10 -26.99
CA LYS A 100 3.52 10.17 -27.51
C LYS A 100 4.89 10.51 -26.94
N LYS A 101 5.68 9.47 -26.62
CA LYS A 101 7.05 9.60 -26.11
C LYS A 101 7.93 8.51 -26.68
N ASP A 102 8.95 8.90 -27.44
CA ASP A 102 10.01 7.99 -27.84
C ASP A 102 10.99 7.76 -26.70
N LEU A 103 11.33 6.51 -26.41
CA LEU A 103 12.12 6.14 -25.24
C LEU A 103 13.64 6.22 -25.48
N GLY A 104 14.07 6.18 -26.74
CA GLY A 104 15.48 6.08 -27.08
C GLY A 104 16.10 4.84 -26.41
N PHE A 105 17.23 5.02 -25.73
CA PHE A 105 17.95 3.95 -25.02
C PHE A 105 17.59 3.82 -23.52
N ASN A 106 16.45 4.34 -23.11
CA ASN A 106 16.05 4.29 -21.69
C ASN A 106 15.21 3.04 -21.40
N SER A 107 15.81 2.04 -20.77
CA SER A 107 15.15 0.80 -20.33
C SER A 107 14.08 1.04 -19.26
N ASP A 108 14.27 2.07 -18.43
CA ASP A 108 13.38 2.43 -17.32
C ASP A 108 13.19 3.94 -17.27
N GLY A 109 12.01 4.38 -16.87
CA GLY A 109 11.79 5.81 -16.71
C GLY A 109 10.35 6.21 -16.42
N GLN A 110 10.18 7.52 -16.33
CA GLN A 110 8.91 8.18 -16.13
C GLN A 110 8.85 9.49 -16.91
N VAL A 111 7.66 9.85 -17.37
CA VAL A 111 7.37 11.16 -17.91
C VAL A 111 6.03 11.67 -17.41
N THR A 112 6.00 12.93 -16.94
CA THR A 112 4.75 13.62 -16.61
C THR A 112 4.22 14.33 -17.84
N THR A 113 2.98 14.02 -18.22
CA THR A 113 2.32 14.65 -19.39
C THR A 113 1.66 15.98 -18.98
N HIS A 114 1.13 16.71 -19.97
CA HIS A 114 0.30 17.89 -19.72
C HIS A 114 -1.19 17.54 -19.46
N LEU A 115 -1.56 16.27 -19.63
CA LEU A 115 -2.94 15.82 -19.48
C LEU A 115 -3.29 15.63 -18.00
N ILE A 116 -4.52 16.01 -17.66
CA ILE A 116 -5.04 15.95 -16.28
C ILE A 116 -6.05 14.81 -16.20
N PHE A 117 -5.97 14.02 -15.14
CA PHE A 117 -6.97 13.03 -14.82
C PHE A 117 -8.01 13.64 -13.88
N PRO A 118 -9.30 13.66 -14.25
CA PRO A 118 -10.34 14.20 -13.39
C PRO A 118 -10.45 13.42 -12.06
N ARG A 119 -10.83 14.12 -10.99
CA ARG A 119 -11.11 13.44 -9.73
C ARG A 119 -12.38 12.62 -9.86
N VAL A 120 -12.30 11.35 -9.50
CA VAL A 120 -13.46 10.45 -9.43
C VAL A 120 -13.89 10.33 -7.97
N ILE A 121 -15.19 10.44 -7.73
CA ILE A 121 -15.78 10.19 -6.41
C ILE A 121 -16.52 8.87 -6.51
N PHE A 122 -15.96 7.86 -5.84
CA PHE A 122 -16.60 6.55 -5.76
C PHE A 122 -17.71 6.55 -4.71
N ASN A 123 -18.69 5.70 -4.94
CA ASN A 123 -19.73 5.39 -3.98
C ASN A 123 -20.12 3.91 -4.12
N LYS A 124 -20.95 3.41 -3.20
CA LYS A 124 -21.37 1.99 -3.16
C LYS A 124 -21.94 1.44 -4.48
N SER A 125 -22.56 2.30 -5.28
CA SER A 125 -23.22 1.92 -6.55
C SER A 125 -22.31 2.09 -7.77
N HIS A 126 -21.17 2.79 -7.61
CA HIS A 126 -20.26 3.14 -8.70
C HIS A 126 -18.82 2.77 -8.35
N MET A 127 -18.61 1.50 -8.03
CA MET A 127 -17.27 0.90 -7.89
C MET A 127 -17.12 -0.20 -8.95
N HIS A 128 -16.24 0.00 -9.88
CA HIS A 128 -15.96 -0.95 -10.95
C HIS A 128 -14.45 -1.13 -11.14
N ASP A 129 -14.04 -2.36 -11.46
CA ASP A 129 -12.68 -2.71 -11.85
C ASP A 129 -12.45 -2.43 -13.34
N GLU A 130 -12.77 -1.25 -13.78
CA GLU A 130 -12.67 -0.86 -15.17
C GLU A 130 -11.51 0.09 -15.40
N CYS A 131 -10.98 0.08 -16.62
CA CYS A 131 -10.03 1.06 -17.05
C CYS A 131 -10.68 2.44 -17.14
N MET A 132 -10.03 3.43 -16.54
CA MET A 132 -10.54 4.78 -16.38
C MET A 132 -9.80 5.71 -17.35
N GLU A 133 -10.54 6.25 -18.32
CA GLU A 133 -10.13 7.29 -19.26
C GLU A 133 -8.83 7.06 -20.08
N TYR A 134 -7.75 6.54 -19.47
CA TYR A 134 -6.44 6.47 -20.11
C TYR A 134 -5.85 5.06 -20.16
N TRP A 135 -5.26 4.76 -21.34
CA TRP A 135 -4.43 3.57 -21.59
C TRP A 135 -3.04 3.99 -21.98
N VAL A 136 -2.04 3.22 -21.57
CA VAL A 136 -0.67 3.33 -22.04
C VAL A 136 -0.32 2.10 -22.85
N ALA A 137 0.31 2.29 -24.00
CA ALA A 137 0.79 1.22 -24.85
C ALA A 137 2.27 1.44 -25.18
N LEU A 138 3.07 0.37 -25.09
CA LEU A 138 4.44 0.32 -25.55
C LEU A 138 4.49 -0.38 -26.90
N VAL A 139 4.98 0.30 -27.93
CA VAL A 139 5.12 -0.24 -29.27
C VAL A 139 6.59 -0.24 -29.65
N ARG A 140 7.08 -1.40 -30.06
CA ARG A 140 8.38 -1.57 -30.70
C ARG A 140 8.23 -1.36 -32.21
N VAL A 141 9.12 -0.58 -32.77
CA VAL A 141 9.20 -0.32 -34.22
C VAL A 141 10.51 -0.84 -34.72
N GLU A 142 10.45 -1.75 -35.69
CA GLU A 142 11.60 -2.34 -36.35
C GLU A 142 11.57 -1.99 -37.83
N TYR A 143 12.74 -1.77 -38.44
CA TYR A 143 12.91 -1.63 -39.85
C TYR A 143 13.52 -2.92 -40.40
N LEU A 144 12.72 -3.65 -41.15
CA LEU A 144 13.17 -4.89 -41.79
C LEU A 144 14.20 -4.56 -42.91
N THR A 145 14.98 -5.56 -43.30
CA THR A 145 16.03 -5.45 -44.36
C THR A 145 15.50 -4.96 -45.67
N ASN A 146 14.20 -5.16 -45.94
CA ASN A 146 13.49 -4.64 -47.14
C ASN A 146 12.95 -3.21 -46.99
N GLY A 147 13.26 -2.51 -45.87
CA GLY A 147 12.78 -1.15 -45.59
C GLY A 147 11.34 -1.09 -45.05
N VAL A 148 10.68 -2.22 -44.89
CA VAL A 148 9.33 -2.27 -44.33
C VAL A 148 9.38 -1.98 -42.84
N ARG A 149 8.53 -1.05 -42.37
CA ARG A 149 8.36 -0.69 -40.98
C ARG A 149 7.40 -1.70 -40.32
N GLN A 150 7.88 -2.51 -39.41
CA GLN A 150 7.07 -3.42 -38.60
C GLN A 150 6.81 -2.83 -37.22
N ARG A 151 5.57 -2.95 -36.74
CA ARG A 151 5.15 -2.52 -35.39
C ARG A 151 4.69 -3.71 -34.57
N THR A 152 5.16 -3.80 -33.33
CA THR A 152 4.77 -4.85 -32.38
C THR A 152 4.30 -4.20 -31.09
N MET A 153 3.10 -4.59 -30.61
CA MET A 153 2.64 -4.23 -29.28
C MET A 153 3.45 -5.05 -28.25
N VAL A 154 4.26 -4.37 -27.45
CA VAL A 154 5.11 -5.01 -26.42
C VAL A 154 4.36 -5.15 -25.11
N ALA A 155 3.71 -4.07 -24.66
CA ALA A 155 2.93 -4.05 -23.43
C ALA A 155 1.79 -3.03 -23.55
N GLN A 156 0.72 -3.27 -22.83
CA GLN A 156 -0.40 -2.34 -22.70
C GLN A 156 -0.99 -2.41 -21.30
N ASN A 157 -1.36 -1.27 -20.74
CA ASN A 157 -2.01 -1.17 -19.44
C ASN A 157 -2.96 0.05 -19.43
N CYS A 158 -3.75 0.18 -18.38
CA CYS A 158 -4.62 1.32 -18.16
C CYS A 158 -4.59 1.79 -16.71
N PHE A 159 -5.01 3.03 -16.50
CA PHE A 159 -5.31 3.51 -15.16
C PHE A 159 -6.66 2.95 -14.70
N LYS A 160 -6.72 2.35 -13.50
CA LYS A 160 -7.95 1.72 -13.00
C LYS A 160 -8.04 1.74 -11.48
N ALA A 161 -9.27 1.74 -10.98
CA ALA A 161 -9.57 1.37 -9.60
C ALA A 161 -9.61 -0.15 -9.43
N GLN A 162 -9.36 -0.64 -8.22
CA GLN A 162 -9.32 -2.07 -7.92
C GLN A 162 -10.05 -2.40 -6.62
N PRO A 163 -11.36 -2.07 -6.52
CA PRO A 163 -12.11 -2.18 -5.28
C PRO A 163 -12.34 -3.62 -4.82
N PHE A 164 -12.23 -4.60 -5.72
CA PHE A 164 -12.55 -6.01 -5.45
C PHE A 164 -11.35 -6.94 -5.64
N TRP A 165 -10.12 -6.43 -5.57
CA TRP A 165 -8.96 -7.20 -6.01
C TRP A 165 -8.68 -8.46 -5.17
N MET A 166 -8.92 -8.43 -3.86
CA MET A 166 -8.75 -9.64 -3.03
C MET A 166 -9.80 -10.68 -3.37
N TRP A 167 -11.08 -10.27 -3.43
CA TRP A 167 -12.19 -11.16 -3.72
C TRP A 167 -12.15 -11.72 -5.13
N LYS A 168 -11.81 -10.93 -6.13
CA LYS A 168 -11.62 -11.39 -7.51
C LYS A 168 -10.55 -12.47 -7.62
N ASN A 169 -9.47 -12.33 -6.87
CA ASN A 169 -8.38 -13.29 -6.86
C ASN A 169 -8.51 -14.35 -5.75
N LYS A 170 -9.68 -14.50 -5.13
CA LYS A 170 -9.87 -15.38 -3.96
C LYS A 170 -9.42 -16.82 -4.18
N HIS A 171 -9.60 -17.37 -5.38
CA HIS A 171 -9.18 -18.73 -5.69
C HIS A 171 -7.66 -18.90 -5.63
N SER A 172 -6.92 -17.88 -5.99
CA SER A 172 -5.46 -17.84 -5.86
C SER A 172 -5.03 -17.53 -4.43
N LEU A 173 -5.66 -16.53 -3.80
CA LEU A 173 -5.21 -15.96 -2.53
C LEU A 173 -5.67 -16.72 -1.29
N LYS A 174 -6.69 -17.56 -1.39
CA LYS A 174 -7.38 -18.20 -0.25
C LYS A 174 -6.48 -18.97 0.73
N HIS A 175 -5.31 -19.42 0.29
CA HIS A 175 -4.34 -20.19 1.09
C HIS A 175 -3.33 -19.29 1.80
N LEU A 176 -3.17 -18.05 1.36
CA LEU A 176 -2.27 -17.09 1.98
C LEU A 176 -2.86 -16.56 3.28
N THR A 177 -2.00 -16.30 4.25
CA THR A 177 -2.32 -15.48 5.42
C THR A 177 -2.07 -14.00 5.10
N LEU A 178 -2.66 -13.07 5.87
CA LEU A 178 -2.41 -11.63 5.67
C LEU A 178 -0.92 -11.28 5.85
N ARG A 179 -0.17 -12.02 6.66
CA ARG A 179 1.28 -11.81 6.83
C ARG A 179 2.10 -12.23 5.61
N GLN A 180 1.65 -13.23 4.89
CA GLN A 180 2.30 -13.71 3.68
C GLN A 180 2.03 -12.83 2.46
N MET A 181 1.08 -11.91 2.57
CA MET A 181 0.72 -11.02 1.48
C MET A 181 1.54 -9.74 1.48
N MET A 182 1.72 -9.16 0.29
CA MET A 182 2.01 -7.75 0.14
C MET A 182 0.69 -6.99 0.16
N ILE A 183 0.54 -6.04 1.08
CA ILE A 183 -0.69 -5.28 1.31
C ILE A 183 -0.43 -3.81 1.01
N PRO A 184 -1.11 -3.23 0.01
CA PRO A 184 -0.96 -1.80 -0.27
C PRO A 184 -1.60 -0.98 0.86
N GLY A 185 -0.85 -0.03 1.38
CA GLY A 185 -1.23 0.85 2.48
C GLY A 185 -0.98 2.32 2.18
N THR A 186 -1.51 3.18 3.03
CA THR A 186 -1.28 4.61 3.00
C THR A 186 -0.73 5.10 4.34
N HIS A 187 0.32 5.93 4.29
CA HIS A 187 0.85 6.61 5.45
C HIS A 187 -0.12 7.69 5.91
N ASN A 188 -0.39 7.75 7.21
CA ASN A 188 -1.29 8.71 7.85
C ASN A 188 -2.59 8.92 7.03
N SER A 189 -3.29 7.84 6.77
CA SER A 189 -4.36 7.70 5.78
C SER A 189 -5.50 8.68 5.91
N GLY A 190 -5.80 9.11 7.14
CA GLY A 190 -6.88 10.06 7.41
C GLY A 190 -6.49 11.53 7.18
N MET A 191 -5.23 11.83 6.88
CA MET A 191 -4.76 13.19 6.60
C MET A 191 -4.90 13.54 5.12
N TYR A 192 -6.11 13.56 4.65
CA TYR A 192 -6.49 14.02 3.31
C TYR A 192 -7.20 15.37 3.37
N SER A 193 -7.11 16.14 2.29
CA SER A 193 -7.73 17.45 2.19
C SER A 193 -8.98 17.39 1.33
N PHE A 194 -10.12 17.72 1.93
CA PHE A 194 -11.15 18.41 1.14
C PHE A 194 -10.72 19.88 1.03
N TYR A 195 -10.68 20.40 -0.20
CA TYR A 195 -10.37 21.77 -0.49
C TYR A 195 -10.67 22.74 0.67
N ASN A 196 -9.64 23.31 1.29
CA ASN A 196 -9.77 24.39 2.27
C ASN A 196 -9.02 25.64 1.77
N PRO A 197 -9.74 26.62 1.18
CA PRO A 197 -9.14 27.85 0.66
C PRO A 197 -8.51 28.74 1.74
N ARG A 198 -8.77 28.46 3.02
CA ARG A 198 -8.30 29.24 4.18
C ARG A 198 -7.08 28.61 4.86
N ALA A 199 -6.64 27.41 4.46
CA ALA A 199 -5.45 26.81 5.05
C ALA A 199 -4.22 27.64 4.69
N LEU A 200 -3.41 28.01 5.69
CA LEU A 200 -2.10 28.60 5.45
C LEU A 200 -1.28 27.66 4.58
N ARG A 201 -0.83 28.11 3.42
CA ARG A 201 -0.20 27.31 2.36
C ARG A 201 0.98 26.47 2.88
N VAL A 202 1.84 27.05 3.71
CA VAL A 202 3.02 26.36 4.25
C VAL A 202 2.63 25.19 5.15
N MET A 203 1.58 25.36 5.98
CA MET A 203 1.09 24.26 6.83
C MET A 203 0.40 23.17 6.01
N ALA A 204 -0.31 23.54 4.94
CA ALA A 204 -0.96 22.58 4.06
C ALA A 204 0.05 21.68 3.33
N ASP A 205 1.21 22.21 2.94
CA ASP A 205 2.28 21.49 2.25
C ASP A 205 2.92 20.36 3.08
N PHE A 206 2.77 20.42 4.43
CA PHE A 206 3.29 19.42 5.37
C PHE A 206 2.22 18.76 6.25
N LYS A 207 0.96 19.15 6.09
CA LYS A 207 -0.17 18.59 6.86
C LYS A 207 -0.73 17.33 6.21
N TYR A 208 -0.99 17.38 4.91
CA TYR A 208 -1.70 16.33 4.19
C TYR A 208 -0.74 15.34 3.56
N THR A 209 -1.05 14.07 3.73
CA THR A 209 -0.28 12.93 3.22
C THR A 209 -1.01 12.19 2.11
N GLN A 210 -2.31 12.43 1.96
CA GLN A 210 -3.14 11.79 0.96
C GLN A 210 -3.99 12.81 0.19
N GLU A 211 -4.38 12.45 -1.04
CA GLU A 211 -5.26 13.24 -1.89
C GLU A 211 -6.72 12.78 -1.80
N GLU A 212 -6.92 11.48 -1.61
CA GLU A 212 -8.21 10.82 -1.62
C GLU A 212 -8.72 10.57 -0.20
N ASP A 213 -10.04 10.64 0.02
CA ASP A 213 -10.66 10.20 1.26
C ASP A 213 -10.54 8.68 1.45
N ILE A 214 -10.95 8.18 2.59
CA ILE A 214 -10.80 6.75 2.92
C ILE A 214 -11.58 5.85 1.97
N PHE A 215 -12.80 6.22 1.59
CA PHE A 215 -13.58 5.40 0.66
C PHE A 215 -12.90 5.30 -0.70
N ASN A 216 -12.41 6.41 -1.23
CA ASN A 216 -11.67 6.44 -2.48
C ASN A 216 -10.33 5.67 -2.41
N GLN A 217 -9.56 5.82 -1.30
CA GLN A 217 -8.34 5.03 -1.10
C GLN A 217 -8.63 3.52 -1.19
N LEU A 218 -9.69 3.05 -0.51
CA LEU A 218 -10.11 1.65 -0.54
C LEU A 218 -10.63 1.23 -1.92
N ALA A 219 -11.39 2.09 -2.60
CA ALA A 219 -11.89 1.86 -3.95
C ALA A 219 -10.75 1.76 -4.98
N TYR A 220 -9.70 2.54 -4.84
CA TYR A 220 -8.48 2.38 -5.65
C TYR A 220 -7.66 1.14 -5.32
N GLY A 221 -7.88 0.49 -4.17
CA GLY A 221 -7.26 -0.80 -3.85
C GLY A 221 -6.43 -0.84 -2.58
N ILE A 222 -6.33 0.25 -1.80
CA ILE A 222 -5.66 0.27 -0.50
C ILE A 222 -6.37 -0.67 0.48
N ARG A 223 -5.59 -1.39 1.32
CA ARG A 223 -6.12 -2.34 2.31
C ARG A 223 -5.51 -2.19 3.70
N CYS A 224 -4.54 -1.31 3.88
CA CYS A 224 -4.01 -0.95 5.20
C CYS A 224 -4.05 0.57 5.37
N LEU A 225 -4.64 1.03 6.47
CA LEU A 225 -4.79 2.44 6.81
C LEU A 225 -4.00 2.75 8.09
N ASP A 226 -2.91 3.52 7.99
CA ASP A 226 -2.21 4.09 9.15
C ASP A 226 -3.04 5.25 9.71
N LEU A 227 -3.57 5.07 10.92
CA LEU A 227 -4.45 6.02 11.58
C LEU A 227 -3.80 6.57 12.85
N ARG A 228 -3.77 7.89 12.97
CA ARG A 228 -3.28 8.60 14.14
C ARG A 228 -4.41 9.42 14.74
N ILE A 229 -4.65 9.25 16.03
CA ILE A 229 -5.88 9.69 16.67
C ILE A 229 -5.59 10.65 17.81
N SER A 230 -6.27 11.79 17.84
CA SER A 230 -6.32 12.69 18.99
C SER A 230 -7.72 12.73 19.57
N ALA A 231 -7.81 12.77 20.89
CA ALA A 231 -9.04 12.98 21.63
C ALA A 231 -9.09 14.41 22.19
N SER A 232 -10.28 15.01 22.18
CA SER A 232 -10.52 16.34 22.72
C SER A 232 -11.91 16.45 23.33
N GLY A 233 -12.16 17.49 24.15
CA GLY A 233 -13.44 17.70 24.80
C GLY A 233 -13.54 17.03 26.17
N PRO A 234 -14.77 16.88 26.74
CA PRO A 234 -14.98 16.32 28.06
C PRO A 234 -14.50 14.86 28.17
N VAL A 235 -13.97 14.49 29.31
CA VAL A 235 -13.46 13.14 29.59
C VAL A 235 -14.53 12.07 29.36
N ASP A 236 -15.77 12.35 29.72
CA ASP A 236 -16.88 11.39 29.61
C ASP A 236 -17.52 11.34 28.20
N ASN A 237 -17.20 12.31 27.35
CA ASN A 237 -17.68 12.36 25.96
C ASN A 237 -16.61 12.95 25.02
N PRO A 238 -15.50 12.23 24.81
CA PRO A 238 -14.42 12.70 23.98
C PRO A 238 -14.79 12.69 22.50
N LYS A 239 -14.30 13.69 21.77
CA LYS A 239 -14.35 13.75 20.31
C LYS A 239 -13.05 13.23 19.73
N TYR A 240 -13.12 12.18 18.94
CA TYR A 240 -11.96 11.58 18.28
C TYR A 240 -11.78 12.14 16.87
N ARG A 241 -10.58 12.63 16.59
CA ARG A 241 -10.20 13.19 15.29
C ARG A 241 -8.92 12.58 14.79
N ILE A 242 -8.77 12.57 13.47
CA ILE A 242 -7.49 12.23 12.83
C ILE A 242 -6.47 13.33 13.16
N ALA A 243 -5.23 12.93 13.32
CA ALA A 243 -4.13 13.84 13.65
C ALA A 243 -2.85 13.50 12.86
N HIS A 244 -2.03 14.53 12.63
CA HIS A 244 -0.65 14.42 12.16
C HIS A 244 0.24 15.17 13.14
N ASP A 245 0.79 14.46 14.10
CA ASP A 245 1.47 15.00 15.27
C ASP A 245 0.60 16.06 15.99
N VAL A 246 0.98 17.32 15.98
CA VAL A 246 0.22 18.42 16.61
C VAL A 246 -0.92 18.97 15.73
N LEU A 247 -0.99 18.57 14.47
CA LEU A 247 -1.98 19.07 13.51
C LEU A 247 -3.22 18.18 13.50
N SER A 248 -4.40 18.80 13.66
CA SER A 248 -5.67 18.09 13.48
C SER A 248 -6.00 17.92 12.01
N GLY A 249 -6.45 16.71 11.65
CA GLY A 249 -7.03 16.41 10.35
C GLY A 249 -8.41 17.06 10.18
N ASP A 250 -8.90 17.04 8.95
CA ASP A 250 -10.23 17.59 8.64
C ASP A 250 -11.34 16.56 8.95
N ALA A 251 -11.02 15.24 8.88
CA ALA A 251 -11.96 14.17 9.16
C ALA A 251 -12.03 13.80 10.66
N SER A 252 -13.22 13.43 11.11
CA SER A 252 -13.43 12.75 12.39
C SER A 252 -13.19 11.24 12.25
N VAL A 253 -12.91 10.55 13.37
CA VAL A 253 -12.79 9.09 13.36
C VAL A 253 -14.12 8.43 12.97
N VAL A 254 -15.27 8.98 13.38
CA VAL A 254 -16.59 8.47 12.98
C VAL A 254 -16.75 8.45 11.46
N GLU A 255 -16.38 9.55 10.78
CA GLU A 255 -16.45 9.63 9.31
C GLU A 255 -15.53 8.61 8.64
N VAL A 256 -14.31 8.44 9.15
CA VAL A 256 -13.36 7.43 8.66
C VAL A 256 -13.92 6.02 8.80
N LEU A 257 -14.42 5.66 10.00
CA LEU A 257 -14.99 4.33 10.24
C LEU A 257 -16.26 4.09 9.41
N GLN A 258 -17.08 5.13 9.20
CA GLN A 258 -18.27 5.02 8.35
C GLN A 258 -17.87 4.71 6.90
N GLN A 259 -16.87 5.38 6.34
CA GLN A 259 -16.36 5.11 5.00
C GLN A 259 -15.81 3.68 4.86
N VAL A 260 -15.09 3.18 5.88
CA VAL A 260 -14.62 1.79 5.92
C VAL A 260 -15.80 0.81 5.95
N LYS A 261 -16.77 1.03 6.84
CA LYS A 261 -18.00 0.19 6.93
C LYS A 261 -18.76 0.16 5.61
N ASP A 262 -18.88 1.29 4.96
CA ASP A 262 -19.57 1.42 3.68
C ASP A 262 -18.86 0.64 2.57
N PHE A 263 -17.53 0.70 2.56
CA PHE A 263 -16.73 -0.06 1.61
C PHE A 263 -16.83 -1.57 1.84
N ILE A 264 -16.62 -2.07 3.06
CA ILE A 264 -16.66 -3.51 3.33
C ILE A 264 -18.05 -4.12 3.12
N ARG A 265 -19.15 -3.34 3.35
CA ARG A 265 -20.52 -3.79 3.05
C ARG A 265 -20.79 -3.92 1.56
N ALA A 266 -20.10 -3.15 0.73
CA ALA A 266 -20.23 -3.18 -0.72
C ALA A 266 -19.29 -4.21 -1.38
N THR A 267 -18.31 -4.73 -0.61
CA THR A 267 -17.27 -5.64 -1.10
C THR A 267 -17.08 -6.81 -0.14
N ASN A 268 -16.29 -7.80 -0.53
CA ASN A 268 -15.85 -8.88 0.37
C ASN A 268 -14.35 -8.72 0.72
N GLU A 269 -13.86 -7.51 0.74
CA GLU A 269 -12.47 -7.17 0.95
C GLU A 269 -12.13 -7.13 2.45
N ILE A 270 -10.87 -7.38 2.79
CA ILE A 270 -10.35 -7.30 4.15
C ILE A 270 -9.55 -6.02 4.28
N VAL A 271 -9.80 -5.26 5.34
CA VAL A 271 -9.15 -3.97 5.60
C VAL A 271 -8.45 -3.99 6.96
N ILE A 272 -7.19 -3.56 7.00
CA ILE A 272 -6.40 -3.40 8.23
C ILE A 272 -6.50 -1.94 8.66
N LEU A 273 -6.94 -1.70 9.90
CA LEU A 273 -6.88 -0.40 10.56
C LEU A 273 -5.73 -0.43 11.57
N ASP A 274 -4.65 0.28 11.28
CA ASP A 274 -3.50 0.42 12.17
C ASP A 274 -3.64 1.72 12.97
N PHE A 275 -4.17 1.64 14.20
CA PHE A 275 -4.18 2.74 15.15
C PHE A 275 -2.79 2.91 15.74
N HIS A 276 -1.94 3.65 15.02
CA HIS A 276 -0.50 3.66 15.24
C HIS A 276 -0.01 4.68 16.28
N ARG A 277 -0.60 5.88 16.32
CA ARG A 277 -0.21 6.96 17.25
C ARG A 277 -1.41 7.67 17.86
N PHE A 278 -1.19 8.15 19.07
CA PHE A 278 -2.18 8.86 19.89
C PHE A 278 -1.59 10.16 20.43
N PRO A 279 -1.41 11.21 19.59
CA PRO A 279 -0.65 12.41 19.95
C PRO A 279 -1.22 13.20 21.12
N ASN A 280 -2.54 13.27 21.27
CA ASN A 280 -3.19 14.06 22.32
C ASN A 280 -4.41 13.34 22.91
N GLY A 281 -4.63 13.49 24.22
CA GLY A 281 -5.83 13.02 24.94
C GLY A 281 -5.85 11.53 25.22
N PHE A 282 -4.69 10.85 25.15
CA PHE A 282 -4.49 9.43 25.45
C PHE A 282 -3.38 9.22 26.50
N ASP A 283 -3.42 10.03 27.58
CA ASP A 283 -2.34 10.08 28.57
C ASP A 283 -2.35 8.92 29.56
N ASN A 284 -3.42 8.13 29.58
CA ASN A 284 -3.60 7.03 30.53
C ASN A 284 -4.41 5.88 29.94
N GLU A 285 -4.39 4.74 30.63
CA GLU A 285 -5.08 3.52 30.23
C GLU A 285 -6.60 3.72 30.03
N HIS A 286 -7.24 4.50 30.90
CA HIS A 286 -8.66 4.74 30.83
C HIS A 286 -9.10 5.46 29.53
N SER A 287 -8.28 6.39 29.01
CA SER A 287 -8.54 7.05 27.72
C SER A 287 -8.48 6.07 26.56
N HIS A 288 -7.53 5.13 26.57
CA HIS A 288 -7.47 4.05 25.60
C HIS A 288 -8.65 3.07 25.71
N GLN A 289 -9.05 2.68 26.94
CA GLN A 289 -10.20 1.80 27.16
C GLN A 289 -11.50 2.41 26.58
N ARG A 290 -11.71 3.70 26.80
CA ARG A 290 -12.88 4.41 26.20
C ARG A 290 -12.82 4.41 24.68
N PHE A 291 -11.69 4.63 24.09
CA PHE A 291 -11.54 4.56 22.64
C PHE A 291 -11.78 3.15 22.10
N LEU A 292 -11.32 2.12 22.80
CA LEU A 292 -11.59 0.74 22.43
C LEU A 292 -13.08 0.38 22.52
N GLU A 293 -13.75 0.87 23.55
CA GLU A 293 -15.21 0.70 23.67
C GLU A 293 -15.95 1.45 22.56
N PHE A 294 -15.52 2.65 22.23
CA PHE A 294 -16.01 3.38 21.06
C PHE A 294 -15.85 2.58 19.77
N LEU A 295 -14.66 2.00 19.51
CA LEU A 295 -14.42 1.15 18.34
C LEU A 295 -15.30 -0.10 18.35
N ARG A 296 -15.50 -0.72 19.50
CA ARG A 296 -16.39 -1.88 19.67
C ARG A 296 -17.83 -1.55 19.30
N VAL A 297 -18.32 -0.41 19.74
CA VAL A 297 -19.67 0.06 19.40
C VAL A 297 -19.80 0.39 17.91
N GLU A 298 -18.84 1.09 17.35
CA GLU A 298 -18.88 1.53 15.94
C GLU A 298 -18.72 0.40 14.94
N LEU A 299 -17.85 -0.56 15.24
CA LEU A 299 -17.48 -1.61 14.27
C LEU A 299 -18.19 -2.94 14.50
N GLY A 300 -18.50 -3.28 15.76
CA GLY A 300 -19.27 -4.47 16.12
C GLY A 300 -18.73 -5.77 15.50
N GLU A 301 -19.62 -6.53 14.87
CA GLU A 301 -19.36 -7.84 14.25
C GLU A 301 -18.45 -7.75 13.00
N THR A 302 -18.13 -6.56 12.52
CA THR A 302 -17.25 -6.42 11.35
C THR A 302 -15.77 -6.64 11.67
N VAL A 303 -15.41 -6.70 12.96
CA VAL A 303 -14.04 -6.91 13.42
C VAL A 303 -13.68 -8.39 13.41
N VAL A 304 -12.53 -8.72 12.83
CA VAL A 304 -11.95 -10.07 12.86
C VAL A 304 -11.28 -10.28 14.21
N PRO A 305 -11.67 -11.33 14.98
CA PRO A 305 -11.04 -11.63 16.28
C PRO A 305 -9.55 -11.91 16.17
N TYR A 306 -8.78 -11.56 17.19
CA TYR A 306 -7.31 -11.68 17.27
C TYR A 306 -6.76 -13.05 16.82
N ASN A 307 -7.35 -14.13 17.33
CA ASN A 307 -6.85 -15.50 17.08
C ASN A 307 -7.06 -15.97 15.65
N SER A 308 -7.68 -15.16 14.79
CA SER A 308 -8.17 -15.62 13.49
C SER A 308 -7.52 -14.94 12.29
N ALA A 309 -6.81 -13.81 12.50
CA ALA A 309 -6.39 -13.00 11.36
C ALA A 309 -4.94 -13.23 10.93
N LEU A 310 -4.00 -13.35 11.87
CA LEU A 310 -2.57 -13.36 11.50
C LEU A 310 -2.10 -14.67 10.88
N ASP A 311 -2.49 -15.79 11.49
CA ASP A 311 -1.98 -17.13 11.15
C ASP A 311 -3.00 -18.00 10.39
N ARG A 312 -4.18 -17.45 10.13
CA ARG A 312 -5.21 -18.16 9.39
C ARG A 312 -5.24 -17.73 7.94
N PRO A 313 -5.45 -18.67 7.01
CA PRO A 313 -5.59 -18.34 5.60
C PRO A 313 -6.81 -17.45 5.34
N LEU A 314 -6.76 -16.66 4.29
CA LEU A 314 -7.84 -15.73 3.91
C LEU A 314 -9.20 -16.44 3.77
N SER A 315 -9.22 -17.70 3.31
CA SER A 315 -10.44 -18.49 3.25
C SER A 315 -11.15 -18.61 4.60
N HIS A 316 -10.39 -18.71 5.68
CA HIS A 316 -10.95 -18.76 7.03
C HIS A 316 -11.57 -17.41 7.43
N ILE A 317 -10.88 -16.29 7.16
CA ILE A 317 -11.41 -14.94 7.44
C ILE A 317 -12.71 -14.71 6.65
N TRP A 318 -12.76 -15.11 5.38
CA TRP A 318 -13.95 -14.94 4.56
C TRP A 318 -15.15 -15.79 4.98
N GLN A 319 -14.94 -16.88 5.74
CA GLN A 319 -16.00 -17.78 6.23
C GLN A 319 -16.48 -17.43 7.64
N MET A 320 -15.71 -16.58 8.38
CA MET A 320 -16.06 -16.23 9.76
C MET A 320 -17.33 -15.41 9.86
N ASP A 321 -18.12 -15.70 10.90
CA ASP A 321 -19.32 -14.97 11.28
C ASP A 321 -20.26 -14.71 10.08
N ASP A 322 -20.54 -15.76 9.29
CA ASP A 322 -21.33 -15.67 8.07
C ASP A 322 -20.82 -14.63 7.06
N GLY A 323 -19.49 -14.40 7.09
CA GLY A 323 -18.85 -13.45 6.19
C GLY A 323 -18.91 -11.99 6.64
N LYS A 324 -19.15 -11.69 7.91
CA LYS A 324 -19.24 -10.32 8.44
C LYS A 324 -17.88 -9.74 8.84
N GLY A 325 -16.99 -10.55 9.46
CA GLY A 325 -15.68 -10.12 9.91
C GLY A 325 -14.77 -9.76 8.73
N ARG A 326 -14.43 -8.46 8.59
CA ARG A 326 -13.61 -7.93 7.48
C ARG A 326 -12.59 -6.90 7.94
N ILE A 327 -12.67 -6.41 9.16
CA ILE A 327 -11.79 -5.38 9.70
C ILE A 327 -10.81 -6.01 10.68
N VAL A 328 -9.53 -5.89 10.40
CA VAL A 328 -8.44 -6.25 11.29
C VAL A 328 -7.96 -5.00 12.01
N ILE A 329 -8.07 -4.96 13.34
CA ILE A 329 -7.62 -3.82 14.14
C ILE A 329 -6.23 -4.10 14.70
N CYS A 330 -5.24 -3.31 14.30
CA CYS A 330 -3.93 -3.24 14.93
C CYS A 330 -3.88 -2.01 15.86
N TYR A 331 -3.38 -2.18 17.08
CA TYR A 331 -3.42 -1.14 18.09
C TYR A 331 -2.06 -0.97 18.77
N ASN A 332 -1.42 0.18 18.59
CA ASN A 332 -0.07 0.45 19.07
C ASN A 332 -0.08 1.23 20.39
N ALA A 333 -0.55 0.59 21.48
CA ALA A 333 -0.41 1.14 22.83
C ALA A 333 0.30 0.14 23.74
N ARG A 334 1.38 0.57 24.37
CA ARG A 334 2.23 -0.28 25.22
C ARG A 334 1.55 -0.75 26.52
N LEU A 335 0.42 -0.16 26.92
CA LEU A 335 -0.25 -0.38 28.20
C LEU A 335 -1.31 -1.48 28.15
N PHE A 336 -1.57 -2.07 26.98
CA PHE A 336 -2.64 -3.05 26.86
C PHE A 336 -2.14 -4.48 26.83
N SER A 337 -2.39 -5.18 27.91
CA SER A 337 -2.52 -6.61 27.93
C SER A 337 -3.87 -6.99 27.28
N VAL A 338 -3.79 -7.36 26.01
CA VAL A 338 -4.68 -8.31 25.33
C VAL A 338 -6.19 -8.12 25.54
N ASN A 339 -6.78 -7.21 24.80
CA ASN A 339 -8.17 -7.37 24.39
C ASN A 339 -8.19 -8.40 23.25
N GLN A 340 -8.99 -9.47 23.38
CA GLN A 340 -9.05 -10.62 22.45
C GLN A 340 -9.46 -10.25 21.00
N SER A 341 -9.84 -9.01 20.75
CA SER A 341 -10.24 -8.52 19.42
C SER A 341 -9.17 -7.67 18.73
N LEU A 342 -8.02 -7.44 19.35
CA LEU A 342 -6.99 -6.53 18.85
C LEU A 342 -5.70 -7.25 18.50
N HIS A 343 -5.10 -6.89 17.39
CA HIS A 343 -3.74 -7.27 17.04
C HIS A 343 -2.74 -6.25 17.58
N LEU A 344 -1.52 -6.70 17.79
CA LEU A 344 -0.42 -5.78 18.12
C LEU A 344 -0.26 -4.75 17.00
N GLY A 345 0.14 -3.53 17.36
CA GLY A 345 0.37 -2.46 16.38
C GLY A 345 1.33 -2.90 15.28
N VAL A 346 1.09 -2.42 14.08
CA VAL A 346 1.97 -2.67 12.94
C VAL A 346 3.35 -2.12 13.24
N ARG A 347 4.39 -2.91 12.99
CA ARG A 347 5.77 -2.45 13.12
C ARG A 347 6.13 -1.58 11.91
N HIS A 348 6.25 -0.28 12.11
CA HIS A 348 6.66 0.64 11.06
C HIS A 348 8.18 0.56 10.83
N LEU A 349 8.58 0.19 9.63
CA LEU A 349 9.96 0.26 9.14
C LEU A 349 10.16 1.65 8.55
N TRP A 350 10.42 2.61 9.44
CA TRP A 350 10.52 4.03 9.12
C TRP A 350 11.96 4.48 9.13
N ALA A 351 12.44 5.00 8.00
CA ALA A 351 13.84 5.41 7.83
C ALA A 351 14.16 6.79 8.40
N ASP A 352 13.13 7.61 8.68
CA ASP A 352 13.27 9.00 9.16
C ASP A 352 14.30 9.81 8.34
N THR A 353 14.13 9.82 7.03
CA THR A 353 15.07 10.45 6.10
C THR A 353 14.36 11.27 5.02
N ASN A 354 14.99 12.37 4.59
CA ASN A 354 14.55 13.19 3.46
C ASN A 354 15.22 12.78 2.13
N ASN A 355 15.95 11.67 2.09
CA ASN A 355 16.79 11.26 0.97
C ASN A 355 16.40 9.86 0.46
N GLN A 356 16.12 9.77 -0.83
CA GLN A 356 15.69 8.51 -1.50
C GLN A 356 16.74 7.40 -1.41
N LYS A 357 18.03 7.73 -1.54
CA LYS A 357 19.12 6.74 -1.45
C LYS A 357 19.21 6.17 -0.03
N SER A 358 19.07 7.02 0.98
CA SER A 358 19.04 6.59 2.39
C SER A 358 17.83 5.72 2.69
N LEU A 359 16.65 6.08 2.16
CA LEU A 359 15.44 5.27 2.27
C LEU A 359 15.65 3.88 1.65
N LYS A 360 16.21 3.82 0.42
CA LYS A 360 16.51 2.53 -0.23
C LYS A 360 17.49 1.69 0.58
N THR A 361 18.58 2.30 1.06
CA THR A 361 19.59 1.62 1.89
C THR A 361 18.98 1.06 3.19
N TYR A 362 18.03 1.78 3.79
CA TYR A 362 17.30 1.31 4.96
C TYR A 362 16.41 0.11 4.61
N PHE A 363 15.68 0.16 3.51
CA PHE A 363 14.82 -0.93 3.06
C PHE A 363 15.61 -2.18 2.70
N ASP A 364 16.76 -2.06 2.05
CA ASP A 364 17.65 -3.18 1.73
C ASP A 364 18.07 -3.98 2.98
N LYS A 365 18.20 -3.28 4.11
CA LYS A 365 18.56 -3.90 5.39
C LYS A 365 17.35 -4.42 6.18
N LYS A 366 16.16 -3.82 6.00
CA LYS A 366 15.07 -4.01 6.96
C LYS A 366 13.84 -4.72 6.42
N VAL A 367 13.50 -4.57 5.15
CA VAL A 367 12.22 -5.08 4.63
C VAL A 367 12.19 -6.62 4.66
N CYS A 368 13.21 -7.27 4.09
CA CYS A 368 13.28 -8.73 4.09
C CYS A 368 13.80 -9.33 5.41
N GLU A 369 14.48 -8.54 6.24
CA GLU A 369 14.86 -8.96 7.59
C GLU A 369 13.63 -9.04 8.51
N ALA A 370 12.67 -8.12 8.36
CA ALA A 370 11.47 -8.07 9.17
C ALA A 370 10.60 -9.33 9.00
N GLU A 371 10.62 -9.97 7.85
CA GLU A 371 9.97 -11.25 7.60
C GLU A 371 10.48 -12.35 8.56
N LYS A 372 11.79 -12.38 8.84
CA LYS A 372 12.41 -13.38 9.73
C LYS A 372 12.00 -13.22 11.18
N TYR A 373 11.68 -12.00 11.60
CA TYR A 373 11.28 -11.68 12.98
C TYR A 373 9.77 -11.48 13.14
N GLY A 374 9.00 -11.56 12.05
CA GLY A 374 7.60 -11.16 11.93
C GLY A 374 6.58 -12.18 12.39
N LEU A 375 6.93 -13.19 13.22
CA LEU A 375 6.00 -14.25 13.64
C LEU A 375 4.74 -13.73 14.40
N TYR A 376 4.79 -12.52 14.94
CA TYR A 376 3.71 -11.97 15.77
C TYR A 376 3.16 -10.62 15.34
N TYR A 377 3.77 -9.98 14.33
CA TYR A 377 3.43 -8.61 13.90
C TYR A 377 3.25 -8.51 12.40
N PHE A 378 2.35 -7.65 11.99
CA PHE A 378 2.48 -7.03 10.68
C PHE A 378 3.66 -6.05 10.69
N HIS A 379 4.30 -5.88 9.55
CA HIS A 379 5.31 -4.84 9.38
C HIS A 379 5.03 -4.03 8.11
N ALA A 380 5.20 -2.71 8.22
CA ALA A 380 4.97 -1.78 7.12
C ALA A 380 6.27 -1.10 6.72
N ALA A 381 6.66 -1.24 5.47
CA ALA A 381 7.64 -0.36 4.87
C ALA A 381 6.99 1.01 4.69
N MET A 382 7.45 2.00 5.48
CA MET A 382 6.98 3.39 5.42
C MET A 382 7.72 4.08 4.27
N ALA A 383 7.11 3.96 3.07
CA ALA A 383 7.74 4.33 1.80
C ALA A 383 7.52 5.81 1.46
N GLU A 384 7.80 6.65 2.43
CA GLU A 384 7.75 8.11 2.33
C GLU A 384 9.07 8.72 2.78
N LEU A 385 9.27 9.99 2.43
CA LEU A 385 10.36 10.81 2.93
C LEU A 385 9.88 11.74 4.04
N THR A 386 10.66 11.83 5.12
CA THR A 386 10.40 12.72 6.25
C THR A 386 11.10 14.05 6.03
N PRO A 387 10.38 15.19 6.00
CA PRO A 387 11.00 16.49 5.89
C PRO A 387 11.73 16.84 7.19
N ASN A 388 12.95 17.34 7.08
CA ASN A 388 13.64 17.91 8.23
C ASN A 388 13.22 19.38 8.46
N VAL A 389 13.63 19.97 9.61
CA VAL A 389 13.29 21.35 9.98
C VAL A 389 13.75 22.35 8.90
N VAL A 390 14.89 22.11 8.27
CA VAL A 390 15.42 22.95 7.18
C VAL A 390 14.49 22.89 5.96
N ASN A 391 14.02 21.70 5.59
CA ASN A 391 13.04 21.55 4.51
C ASN A 391 11.74 22.31 4.80
N ILE A 392 11.25 22.26 6.04
CA ILE A 392 10.00 22.96 6.43
C ILE A 392 10.18 24.48 6.34
N ILE A 393 11.28 25.01 6.86
CA ILE A 393 11.50 26.47 6.95
C ILE A 393 11.90 27.07 5.59
N PHE A 394 12.82 26.41 4.87
CA PHE A 394 13.44 27.00 3.67
C PHE A 394 12.87 26.45 2.36
N GLU A 395 12.26 25.28 2.36
CA GLU A 395 11.75 24.63 1.16
C GLU A 395 10.22 24.53 1.10
N GLY A 396 9.51 25.04 2.11
CA GLY A 396 8.03 25.03 2.15
C GLY A 396 7.37 25.64 0.91
N HIS A 397 8.07 26.53 0.20
CA HIS A 397 7.59 27.09 -1.06
C HIS A 397 7.85 26.19 -2.30
N LYS A 398 8.51 25.04 -2.13
CA LYS A 398 8.92 24.14 -3.21
C LYS A 398 8.03 22.91 -3.36
N GLY A 399 6.91 22.80 -2.63
CA GLY A 399 5.89 21.76 -2.80
C GLY A 399 5.81 20.69 -1.71
N GLY A 400 6.57 20.81 -0.60
CA GLY A 400 6.41 20.00 0.61
C GLY A 400 6.38 18.49 0.40
N LEU A 401 5.52 17.80 1.17
CA LEU A 401 5.33 16.33 1.09
C LEU A 401 4.89 15.86 -0.30
N ARG A 402 4.09 16.67 -1.01
CA ARG A 402 3.63 16.34 -2.37
C ARG A 402 4.78 16.21 -3.36
N LYS A 403 5.76 17.12 -3.28
CA LYS A 403 6.95 17.03 -4.12
C LYS A 403 7.79 15.82 -3.76
N MET A 404 8.01 15.60 -2.46
CA MET A 404 8.80 14.45 -1.97
C MET A 404 8.18 13.13 -2.43
N ALA A 405 6.86 12.98 -2.32
CA ALA A 405 6.14 11.81 -2.79
C ALA A 405 6.20 11.65 -4.32
N ASP A 406 5.98 12.74 -5.08
CA ASP A 406 6.00 12.70 -6.55
C ASP A 406 7.35 12.25 -7.12
N GLU A 407 8.45 12.59 -6.43
CA GLU A 407 9.82 12.18 -6.81
C GLU A 407 10.19 10.77 -6.31
N THR A 408 9.54 10.27 -5.24
CA THR A 408 9.90 9.00 -4.59
C THR A 408 9.00 7.83 -5.01
N ASN A 409 7.72 8.07 -5.22
CA ASN A 409 6.74 7.04 -5.52
C ASN A 409 7.08 6.16 -6.75
N PRO A 410 7.63 6.70 -7.85
CA PRO A 410 8.05 5.85 -8.98
C PRO A 410 9.19 4.90 -8.61
N LEU A 411 10.11 5.35 -7.74
CA LEU A 411 11.20 4.52 -7.24
C LEU A 411 10.67 3.42 -6.30
N VAL A 412 9.71 3.77 -5.43
CA VAL A 412 9.03 2.82 -4.56
C VAL A 412 8.36 1.72 -5.39
N ALA A 413 7.57 2.09 -6.41
CA ALA A 413 6.95 1.12 -7.31
C ALA A 413 7.98 0.14 -7.90
N ARG A 414 9.13 0.66 -8.34
CA ARG A 414 10.22 -0.15 -8.91
C ARG A 414 10.85 -1.08 -7.87
N TRP A 415 11.20 -0.58 -6.67
CA TRP A 415 11.84 -1.37 -5.62
C TRP A 415 10.96 -2.53 -5.16
N PHE A 416 9.68 -2.27 -4.91
CA PHE A 416 8.75 -3.30 -4.45
C PHE A 416 8.33 -4.28 -5.55
N ARG A 417 8.43 -3.88 -6.81
CA ARG A 417 8.21 -4.75 -7.95
C ARG A 417 9.38 -5.72 -8.21
N ARG A 418 10.62 -5.30 -7.88
CA ARG A 418 11.84 -6.08 -8.14
C ARG A 418 12.41 -6.72 -6.87
N GLU A 419 12.93 -5.90 -5.96
CA GLU A 419 13.76 -6.40 -4.87
C GLU A 419 12.96 -6.92 -3.67
N PHE A 420 11.83 -6.29 -3.35
CA PHE A 420 11.05 -6.61 -2.14
C PHE A 420 9.76 -7.39 -2.41
N ARG A 421 9.56 -7.83 -3.63
CA ARG A 421 8.34 -8.48 -4.12
C ARG A 421 7.99 -9.76 -3.33
N THR A 422 8.98 -10.51 -2.86
CA THR A 422 8.78 -11.79 -2.14
C THR A 422 8.67 -11.66 -0.63
N CYS A 423 9.14 -10.54 -0.04
CA CYS A 423 9.30 -10.42 1.41
C CYS A 423 8.54 -9.25 2.04
N ALA A 424 8.14 -8.22 1.28
CA ALA A 424 7.40 -7.10 1.85
C ALA A 424 6.00 -7.54 2.32
N ASN A 425 5.57 -7.06 3.50
CA ASN A 425 4.21 -7.27 3.98
C ASN A 425 3.33 -6.04 3.67
N ILE A 426 3.34 -4.99 4.49
CA ILE A 426 2.60 -3.76 4.17
C ILE A 426 3.56 -2.76 3.51
N VAL A 427 3.08 -2.05 2.50
CA VAL A 427 3.82 -0.93 1.88
C VAL A 427 2.94 0.30 1.93
N ALA A 428 3.30 1.24 2.80
CA ALA A 428 2.55 2.47 3.02
C ALA A 428 3.25 3.66 2.36
N THR A 429 2.49 4.44 1.57
CA THR A 429 3.02 5.57 0.80
C THR A 429 2.24 6.85 1.06
N ASP A 430 2.88 8.00 0.84
CA ASP A 430 2.20 9.27 0.68
C ASP A 430 1.67 9.41 -0.75
N PHE A 431 0.49 10.02 -0.92
CA PHE A 431 -0.12 10.29 -2.23
C PHE A 431 -0.05 9.06 -3.17
N PHE A 432 -0.60 7.96 -2.71
CA PHE A 432 -0.44 6.61 -3.24
C PHE A 432 -0.72 6.45 -4.75
N LEU A 433 -1.54 7.31 -5.36
CA LEU A 433 -1.82 7.26 -6.80
C LEU A 433 -0.57 7.51 -7.67
N GLY A 434 0.52 8.00 -7.07
CA GLY A 434 1.83 8.14 -7.71
C GLY A 434 2.71 6.88 -7.68
N ALA A 435 2.32 5.82 -6.94
CA ALA A 435 3.20 4.69 -6.63
C ALA A 435 2.86 3.37 -7.34
N ASP A 436 1.70 3.23 -7.95
CA ASP A 436 1.17 1.95 -8.52
C ASP A 436 1.32 0.73 -7.58
N ILE A 437 1.40 0.98 -6.28
CA ILE A 437 1.68 -0.06 -5.28
C ILE A 437 0.57 -1.12 -5.21
N VAL A 438 -0.64 -0.77 -5.62
CA VAL A 438 -1.78 -1.70 -5.66
C VAL A 438 -1.55 -2.79 -6.71
N SER A 439 -1.16 -2.42 -7.93
CA SER A 439 -0.87 -3.40 -8.98
C SER A 439 0.35 -4.26 -8.63
N VAL A 440 1.37 -3.66 -8.02
CA VAL A 440 2.55 -4.36 -7.49
C VAL A 440 2.15 -5.41 -6.45
N ALA A 441 1.30 -5.05 -5.50
CA ALA A 441 0.83 -5.96 -4.47
C ALA A 441 0.00 -7.11 -5.04
N ILE A 442 -0.91 -6.85 -5.98
CA ILE A 442 -1.74 -7.87 -6.61
C ILE A 442 -0.87 -8.89 -7.36
N SER A 443 0.06 -8.42 -8.19
CA SER A 443 0.95 -9.31 -8.96
C SER A 443 1.84 -10.14 -8.03
N SER A 444 2.45 -9.53 -7.01
CA SER A 444 3.24 -10.23 -5.99
C SER A 444 2.44 -11.32 -5.28
N ASN A 445 1.21 -11.03 -4.89
CA ASN A 445 0.38 -11.98 -4.15
C ASN A 445 -0.06 -13.18 -5.02
N ILE A 446 -0.35 -12.94 -6.30
CA ILE A 446 -0.67 -14.03 -7.25
C ILE A 446 0.54 -14.96 -7.41
N GLU A 447 1.75 -14.42 -7.46
CA GLU A 447 2.97 -15.24 -7.54
C GLU A 447 3.26 -15.97 -6.24
N ARG A 448 3.21 -15.28 -5.10
CA ARG A 448 3.36 -15.90 -3.77
C ARG A 448 2.35 -17.03 -3.59
N SER A 449 1.11 -16.88 -4.06
CA SER A 449 0.08 -17.92 -3.96
C SER A 449 0.46 -19.23 -4.68
N LYS A 450 1.28 -19.17 -5.72
CA LYS A 450 1.76 -20.38 -6.41
C LYS A 450 2.77 -21.15 -5.56
N LEU A 451 3.62 -20.44 -4.79
CA LEU A 451 4.60 -21.06 -3.90
C LEU A 451 3.98 -21.79 -2.71
N TYR A 452 2.83 -21.31 -2.21
CA TYR A 452 2.13 -21.87 -1.04
C TYR A 452 1.03 -22.89 -1.42
N ARG A 453 0.81 -23.19 -2.70
CA ARG A 453 -0.14 -24.22 -3.15
C ARG A 453 0.45 -25.63 -3.21
N THR A 454 1.76 -25.75 -3.23
CA THR A 454 2.48 -27.02 -3.43
C THR A 454 2.75 -27.78 -2.12
N ASN A 455 2.21 -27.30 -1.02
CA ASN A 455 2.22 -27.95 0.31
C ASN A 455 0.75 -28.12 0.77
#